data_1d813b1b820618526e90580e774f07de
#
_entry.id   1d813b1b820618526e90580e774f07de
#
_cell.length_a   1.000
_cell.length_b   1.000
_cell.length_c   1.000
_cell.angle_alpha   90.00
_cell.angle_beta   90.00
_cell.angle_gamma   90.00
#
_symmetry.space_group_name_H-M   'P 1'
#
loop_
_entity.id
_entity.type
_entity.pdbx_description
1 polymer ?
#
loop_
_entity_poly.entity_id
_entity_poly.type
_entity_poly.pdbx_seq_one_letter_code
_entity_poly.pdbx_strand_id
1 'polypeptide(L)'
;MAYKEKEIEKVYYSIGEVSEMFSVAPSLIRFWESEFELIQPKKNRKGNRQFTKEDINNVKIIYHLVKEKGFTLQGAKEILKSDVQTVNQKIELIESLKNIRHFLLEVKDKL
;
A
#
# COMPACT_ATOMS: atom_id res chain seq x y z
N MET A 1 -21.22 14.27 14.04
CA MET A 1 -20.82 14.02 13.68
C MET A 1 -20.56 13.92 12.83
N ALA A 2 -20.65 13.93 12.71
CA ALA A 2 -20.37 13.68 11.90
C ALA A 2 -19.77 13.37 11.40
N TYR A 3 -19.59 13.08 11.49
CA TYR A 3 -18.98 12.70 10.95
C TYR A 3 -18.90 12.10 10.29
N LYS A 4 -19.08 11.82 10.15
CA LYS A 4 -19.07 11.00 9.60
C LYS A 4 -18.98 10.88 8.58
N GLU A 5 -19.16 11.22 8.23
CA GLU A 5 -19.08 11.08 7.27
C GLU A 5 -18.34 11.04 6.58
N LYS A 6 -17.84 11.26 6.89
CA LYS A 6 -16.94 11.18 6.24
C LYS A 6 -16.44 9.99 5.86
N GLU A 7 -16.74 9.43 6.43
CA GLU A 7 -16.53 8.28 6.04
C GLU A 7 -16.93 8.16 4.78
N ILE A 8 -17.29 9.19 4.44
CA ILE A 8 -17.65 9.22 3.24
C ILE A 8 -16.64 8.80 2.36
N GLU A 9 -16.88 8.05 1.46
CA GLU A 9 -15.98 7.58 0.67
C GLU A 9 -15.44 8.55 -0.19
N LYS A 10 -14.21 8.84 -0.02
CA LYS A 10 -13.44 9.57 -0.95
C LYS A 10 -13.07 8.63 -2.06
N VAL A 11 -13.35 9.03 -3.30
CA VAL A 11 -12.99 8.22 -4.46
C VAL A 11 -11.53 8.37 -4.80
N TYR A 12 -10.99 9.60 -4.66
CA TYR A 12 -9.61 9.87 -5.00
C TYR A 12 -8.89 10.54 -3.84
N TYR A 13 -7.62 10.21 -3.71
CA TYR A 13 -6.76 10.79 -2.67
C TYR A 13 -5.56 11.43 -3.35
N SER A 14 -5.09 12.54 -2.79
CA SER A 14 -3.90 13.19 -3.33
C SER A 14 -2.64 12.47 -2.85
N ILE A 15 -1.52 12.76 -3.50
CA ILE A 15 -0.26 12.15 -3.06
C ILE A 15 0.09 12.59 -1.65
N GLY A 16 -0.27 13.83 -1.29
CA GLY A 16 -0.04 14.29 0.08
C GLY A 16 -0.81 13.49 1.09
N GLU A 17 -2.07 13.19 0.78
CA GLU A 17 -2.89 12.38 1.68
C GLU A 17 -2.34 10.98 1.81
N VAL A 18 -1.92 10.38 0.68
CA VAL A 18 -1.37 9.03 0.72
C VAL A 18 -0.07 9.00 1.49
N SER A 19 0.79 9.99 1.29
CA SER A 19 2.05 10.02 2.02
C SER A 19 1.84 10.16 3.51
N GLU A 20 0.82 10.91 3.92
CA GLU A 20 0.51 11.02 5.34
C GLU A 20 0.02 9.71 5.92
N MET A 21 -0.76 8.96 5.14
CA MET A 21 -1.25 7.66 5.61
C MET A 21 -0.11 6.72 5.98
N PHE A 22 0.99 6.82 5.26
CA PHE A 22 2.12 5.94 5.48
C PHE A 22 3.28 6.61 6.21
N SER A 23 3.10 7.85 6.60
CA SER A 23 4.12 8.63 7.32
C SER A 23 5.43 8.66 6.55
N VAL A 24 5.34 8.89 5.25
CA VAL A 24 6.52 9.03 4.39
C VAL A 24 6.40 10.31 3.59
N ALA A 25 7.51 10.72 3.00
CA ALA A 25 7.51 11.92 2.17
C ALA A 25 6.82 11.64 0.84
N PRO A 26 6.14 12.63 0.26
CA PRO A 26 5.54 12.43 -1.06
C PRO A 26 6.56 12.03 -2.12
N SER A 27 7.81 12.47 -1.98
CA SER A 27 8.84 12.10 -2.94
C SER A 27 9.10 10.61 -2.95
N LEU A 28 8.93 9.95 -1.81
CA LEU A 28 9.11 8.50 -1.75
C LEU A 28 8.01 7.80 -2.53
N ILE A 29 6.77 8.29 -2.41
CA ILE A 29 5.66 7.71 -3.17
C ILE A 29 5.91 7.89 -4.67
N ARG A 30 6.39 9.07 -5.09
CA ARG A 30 6.71 9.31 -6.49
C ARG A 30 7.83 8.40 -6.97
N PHE A 31 8.82 8.17 -6.10
CA PHE A 31 9.93 7.28 -6.45
C PHE A 31 9.42 5.86 -6.64
N TRP A 32 8.57 5.39 -5.73
CA TRP A 32 7.99 4.05 -5.86
C TRP A 32 7.14 3.94 -7.12
N GLU A 33 6.43 5.01 -7.47
CA GLU A 33 5.63 4.99 -8.68
C GLU A 33 6.52 4.77 -9.91
N SER A 34 7.71 5.37 -9.91
CA SER A 34 8.63 5.22 -11.03
C SER A 34 9.30 3.84 -11.05
N GLU A 35 9.44 3.21 -9.88
CA GLU A 35 10.13 1.93 -9.80
C GLU A 35 9.21 0.72 -9.89
N PHE A 36 7.96 0.86 -9.50
CA PHE A 36 7.03 -0.26 -9.47
C PHE A 36 5.87 -0.02 -10.40
N GLU A 37 5.66 -0.92 -11.34
CA GLU A 37 4.53 -0.81 -12.26
C GLU A 37 3.19 -0.98 -11.55
N LEU A 38 3.23 -1.52 -10.36
CA LEU A 38 2.01 -1.76 -9.59
C LEU A 38 1.30 -0.46 -9.22
N ILE A 39 2.05 0.63 -9.03
CA ILE A 39 1.49 1.91 -8.64
C ILE A 39 1.32 2.78 -9.88
N GLN A 40 0.07 2.96 -10.30
CA GLN A 40 -0.22 3.75 -11.49
C GLN A 40 -1.44 4.62 -11.26
N PRO A 41 -1.32 5.67 -10.45
CA PRO A 41 -2.45 6.54 -10.22
C PRO A 41 -2.77 7.35 -11.46
N LYS A 42 -4.03 7.68 -11.64
CA LYS A 42 -4.44 8.54 -12.74
C LYS A 42 -4.11 9.97 -12.40
N LYS A 43 -4.03 10.79 -13.42
CA LYS A 43 -3.84 12.22 -13.22
C LYS A 43 -5.08 12.97 -13.69
N ASN A 44 -5.42 14.02 -12.95
CA ASN A 44 -6.55 14.84 -13.37
C ASN A 44 -6.08 15.85 -14.42
N ARG A 45 -6.98 16.74 -14.82
CA ARG A 45 -6.67 17.71 -15.87
C ARG A 45 -5.51 18.63 -15.50
N LYS A 46 -5.34 18.88 -14.22
CA LYS A 46 -4.27 19.75 -13.76
C LYS A 46 -2.96 19.02 -13.60
N GLY A 47 -2.93 17.72 -13.88
CA GLY A 47 -1.71 16.95 -13.75
C GLY A 47 -1.46 16.42 -12.35
N ASN A 48 -2.42 16.57 -11.44
CA ASN A 48 -2.28 16.06 -10.08
C ASN A 48 -2.66 14.60 -10.03
N ARG A 49 -1.93 13.84 -9.24
CA ARG A 49 -2.19 12.41 -9.10
C ARG A 49 -3.45 12.17 -8.30
N GLN A 50 -4.23 11.18 -8.73
CA GLN A 50 -5.44 10.77 -8.04
C GLN A 50 -5.33 9.31 -7.72
N PHE A 51 -5.14 9.01 -6.44
CA PHE A 51 -4.98 7.64 -5.97
C PHE A 51 -6.33 7.09 -5.56
N THR A 52 -6.71 5.94 -6.11
CA THR A 52 -7.91 5.23 -5.68
C THR A 52 -7.56 4.35 -4.49
N LYS A 53 -8.58 3.71 -3.90
CA LYS A 53 -8.31 2.78 -2.81
C LYS A 53 -7.45 1.62 -3.28
N GLU A 54 -7.62 1.21 -4.52
CA GLU A 54 -6.80 0.15 -5.08
C GLU A 54 -5.36 0.59 -5.18
N ASP A 55 -5.13 1.83 -5.63
CA ASP A 55 -3.77 2.36 -5.69
C ASP A 55 -3.15 2.41 -4.31
N ILE A 56 -3.94 2.80 -3.31
CA ILE A 56 -3.44 2.86 -1.94
C ILE A 56 -3.08 1.48 -1.44
N ASN A 57 -3.87 0.46 -1.78
CA ASN A 57 -3.54 -0.91 -1.41
C ASN A 57 -2.24 -1.34 -2.06
N ASN A 58 -2.00 -0.92 -3.30
CA ASN A 58 -0.74 -1.24 -3.96
C ASN A 58 0.44 -0.58 -3.28
N VAL A 59 0.27 0.66 -2.84
CA VAL A 59 1.31 1.34 -2.07
C VAL A 59 1.54 0.60 -0.76
N LYS A 60 0.47 0.12 -0.15
CA LYS A 60 0.56 -0.63 1.10
C LYS A 60 1.37 -1.90 0.93
N ILE A 61 1.19 -2.58 -0.19
CA ILE A 61 1.96 -3.79 -0.49
C ILE A 61 3.45 -3.46 -0.55
N ILE A 62 3.79 -2.40 -1.26
CA ILE A 62 5.19 -2.01 -1.41
C ILE A 62 5.77 -1.54 -0.08
N TYR A 63 5.00 -0.75 0.66
CA TYR A 63 5.42 -0.30 1.98
C TYR A 63 5.73 -1.48 2.88
N HIS A 64 4.86 -2.48 2.86
CA HIS A 64 5.05 -3.67 3.68
C HIS A 64 6.34 -4.39 3.31
N LEU A 65 6.58 -4.57 2.02
CA LEU A 65 7.78 -5.29 1.59
C LEU A 65 9.05 -4.52 1.88
N VAL A 66 9.05 -3.23 1.58
CA VAL A 66 10.28 -2.44 1.66
C VAL A 66 10.54 -1.93 3.07
N LYS A 67 9.51 -1.37 3.72
CA LYS A 67 9.71 -0.73 5.01
C LYS A 67 9.53 -1.68 6.19
N GLU A 68 8.57 -2.57 6.11
CA GLU A 68 8.29 -3.44 7.23
C GLU A 68 9.07 -4.74 7.17
N LYS A 69 9.22 -5.31 5.99
CA LYS A 69 9.98 -6.54 5.84
C LYS A 69 11.44 -6.30 5.50
N GLY A 70 11.78 -5.09 5.06
CA GLY A 70 13.18 -4.77 4.80
C GLY A 70 13.75 -5.30 3.51
N PHE A 71 12.91 -5.69 2.56
CA PHE A 71 13.41 -6.13 1.26
C PHE A 71 14.02 -4.95 0.51
N THR A 72 15.04 -5.24 -0.30
CA THR A 72 15.56 -4.22 -1.20
C THR A 72 14.54 -3.95 -2.29
N LEU A 73 14.73 -2.84 -3.01
CA LEU A 73 13.85 -2.54 -4.14
C LEU A 73 13.84 -3.67 -5.14
N GLN A 74 15.02 -4.20 -5.46
CA GLN A 74 15.11 -5.28 -6.43
C GLN A 74 14.41 -6.53 -5.92
N GLY A 75 14.59 -6.86 -4.64
CA GLY A 75 13.93 -8.00 -4.05
C GLY A 75 12.41 -7.85 -4.07
N ALA A 76 11.93 -6.65 -3.75
CA ALA A 76 10.49 -6.40 -3.78
C ALA A 76 9.95 -6.52 -5.20
N LYS A 77 10.69 -6.00 -6.19
CA LYS A 77 10.27 -6.10 -7.57
C LYS A 77 10.17 -7.57 -8.00
N GLU A 78 11.13 -8.38 -7.58
CA GLU A 78 11.12 -9.79 -7.94
C GLU A 78 9.95 -10.53 -7.32
N ILE A 79 9.65 -10.22 -6.08
CA ILE A 79 8.51 -10.85 -5.41
C ILE A 79 7.23 -10.48 -6.14
N LEU A 80 7.08 -9.23 -6.51
CA LEU A 80 5.86 -8.79 -7.18
C LEU A 80 5.75 -9.35 -8.60
N LYS A 81 6.88 -9.59 -9.25
CA LYS A 81 6.86 -10.18 -10.57
C LYS A 81 6.60 -11.68 -10.55
N SER A 82 7.13 -12.36 -9.55
CA SER A 82 7.04 -13.81 -9.52
C SER A 82 5.61 -14.29 -9.35
N ASP A 83 4.76 -13.47 -8.75
CA ASP A 83 3.36 -13.82 -8.59
C ASP A 83 2.52 -12.76 -9.25
N VAL A 84 2.43 -12.86 -10.56
CA VAL A 84 1.73 -11.84 -11.32
C VAL A 84 0.27 -12.15 -11.52
N GLN A 85 -0.23 -13.17 -10.84
CA GLN A 85 -1.56 -13.62 -11.16
C GLN A 85 -2.60 -12.55 -10.91
N THR A 86 -2.62 -11.95 -9.75
CA THR A 86 -3.51 -10.82 -9.54
C THR A 86 -3.03 -10.00 -8.38
N VAL A 87 -3.35 -8.71 -8.43
CA VAL A 87 -3.09 -7.81 -7.32
C VAL A 87 -3.94 -8.21 -6.12
N ASN A 88 -5.17 -8.67 -6.38
CA ASN A 88 -6.04 -9.08 -5.29
C ASN A 88 -5.48 -10.25 -4.51
N GLN A 89 -4.90 -11.21 -5.20
CA GLN A 89 -4.28 -12.33 -4.52
C GLN A 89 -3.12 -11.87 -3.66
N LYS A 90 -2.36 -10.90 -4.12
CA LYS A 90 -1.26 -10.37 -3.34
C LYS A 90 -1.74 -9.65 -2.10
N ILE A 91 -2.83 -8.93 -2.22
CA ILE A 91 -3.42 -8.26 -1.08
C ILE A 91 -3.89 -9.28 -0.06
N GLU A 92 -4.55 -10.32 -0.51
CA GLU A 92 -5.02 -11.37 0.38
C GLU A 92 -3.87 -12.06 1.07
N LEU A 93 -2.79 -12.32 0.34
CA LEU A 93 -1.63 -12.97 0.92
C LEU A 93 -1.03 -12.12 2.02
N ILE A 94 -0.89 -10.84 1.79
CA ILE A 94 -0.30 -9.95 2.80
C ILE A 94 -1.19 -9.87 4.03
N GLU A 95 -2.49 -9.77 3.85
CA GLU A 95 -3.40 -9.74 4.98
C GLU A 95 -3.38 -11.05 5.74
N SER A 96 -3.28 -12.16 5.03
CA SER A 96 -3.17 -13.46 5.64
C SER A 96 -1.92 -13.55 6.50
N LEU A 97 -0.80 -13.04 6.00
CA LEU A 97 0.43 -13.03 6.77
C LEU A 97 0.30 -12.16 8.01
N LYS A 98 -0.38 -11.03 7.91
CA LYS A 98 -0.60 -10.20 9.07
C LYS A 98 -1.45 -10.90 10.11
N ASN A 99 -2.47 -11.62 9.67
CA ASN A 99 -3.33 -12.35 10.59
C ASN A 99 -2.55 -13.46 11.29
N ILE A 100 -1.70 -14.16 10.58
CA ILE A 100 -0.88 -15.20 11.17
C ILE A 100 0.07 -14.59 12.20
N ARG A 101 0.69 -13.48 11.86
CA ARG A 101 1.58 -12.81 12.76
C ARG A 101 0.87 -12.40 14.04
N HIS A 102 -0.32 -11.83 13.88
CA HIS A 102 -1.12 -11.42 15.03
C HIS A 102 -1.47 -12.61 15.91
N PHE A 103 -1.88 -13.70 15.29
CA PHE A 103 -2.20 -14.92 16.02
C PHE A 103 -1.00 -15.43 16.80
N LEU A 104 0.18 -15.43 16.18
CA LEU A 104 1.38 -15.89 16.86
C LEU A 104 1.75 -15.00 18.04
N LEU A 105 1.54 -13.68 17.89
CA LEU A 105 1.80 -12.79 19.00
C LEU A 105 0.86 -13.03 20.16
N GLU A 106 -0.39 -13.33 19.87
CA GLU A 106 -1.35 -13.64 20.92
C GLU A 106 -0.98 -14.91 21.64
N VAL A 107 -0.56 -15.93 20.91
CA VAL A 107 -0.14 -17.18 21.51
C VAL A 107 1.07 -16.94 22.43
N LYS A 108 2.01 -16.13 21.95
CA LYS A 108 3.19 -15.81 22.73
C LYS A 108 2.82 -15.13 24.05
N ASP A 109 1.86 -14.21 24.00
CA ASP A 109 1.45 -13.50 25.20
C ASP A 109 0.79 -14.43 26.22
N LYS A 110 0.17 -15.49 25.76
CA LYS A 110 -0.50 -16.42 26.65
C LYS A 110 0.43 -17.47 27.23
N LEU A 111 1.61 -17.60 26.69
CA LEU A 111 2.59 -18.52 27.21
C LEU A 111 3.34 -17.92 28.38
#